data_9bbe85d86c8a295f1bef0092e18ec8e5
#
_entry.id   9bbe85d86c8a295f1bef0092e18ec8e5
#
_cell.length_a   1.000
_cell.length_b   1.000
_cell.length_c   1.000
_cell.angle_alpha   90.00
_cell.angle_beta   90.00
_cell.angle_gamma   90.00
#
_symmetry.space_group_name_H-M   'P 1'
#
loop_
_entity.id
_entity.type
_entity.pdbx_description
1 polymer ?
#
loop_
_entity_poly.entity_id
_entity_poly.type
_entity_poly.pdbx_seq_one_letter_code
_entity_poly.pdbx_strand_id
1 'polypeptide(L)'
;VLVVGSLSFAGYVYFNNQADKQHLQELQEANALQQQQLSELDKKANSLKEDMDQLNNLENELKQLSGIELPEGNNGDSVNLEQNGQGGPYPQTPTIENVRLTLDTVENTMNGKLNNMEELKKRLQTAIMMKRQQVAIANQTISITPSIWPAKGVVSSPYGLRWGGSDFHPGIDIANDMGTPIRATADGVVSIAGWNSGGYGNMVDIDHGNGVMTRYGHASYVVVSAGQQVKRGQIIAYMGSTGFSTGPHVHYEVRINGQAVDPSGYLFN
;
A
#
# COMPACT_ATOMS: atom_id res chain seq x y z
N VAL A 1 79.33 53.64 36.92
CA VAL A 1 78.35 52.76 37.57
C VAL A 1 76.94 52.99 37.11
N LEU A 2 76.48 54.25 36.87
CA LEU A 2 75.09 54.58 36.39
C LEU A 2 74.75 54.11 34.97
N VAL A 3 75.70 54.09 34.05
CA VAL A 3 75.47 53.67 32.64
C VAL A 3 75.28 52.15 32.52
N VAL A 4 75.99 51.36 33.32
CA VAL A 4 75.87 49.90 33.26
C VAL A 4 74.48 49.45 33.85
N GLY A 5 74.01 50.12 34.89
CA GLY A 5 72.69 49.85 35.45
C GLY A 5 71.50 50.17 34.50
N SER A 6 71.63 51.22 33.70
CA SER A 6 70.57 51.59 32.70
C SER A 6 70.54 50.62 31.50
N LEU A 7 71.66 50.12 31.04
CA LEU A 7 71.75 49.10 29.99
C LEU A 7 71.18 47.75 30.44
N SER A 8 71.45 47.33 31.71
CA SER A 8 70.94 46.13 32.30
C SER A 8 69.42 46.19 32.48
N PHE A 9 68.88 47.36 32.87
CA PHE A 9 67.46 47.58 33.02
C PHE A 9 66.74 47.62 31.67
N ALA A 10 67.33 48.30 30.68
CA ALA A 10 66.76 48.31 29.32
C ALA A 10 66.77 46.91 28.68
N GLY A 11 67.81 46.11 28.90
CA GLY A 11 67.84 44.71 28.47
C GLY A 11 66.79 43.86 29.12
N TYR A 12 66.59 44.00 30.44
CA TYR A 12 65.58 43.30 31.20
C TYR A 12 64.13 43.67 30.72
N VAL A 13 63.82 44.95 30.50
CA VAL A 13 62.56 45.39 29.96
C VAL A 13 62.33 44.91 28.55
N TYR A 14 63.35 44.91 27.71
CA TYR A 14 63.25 44.36 26.35
C TYR A 14 62.99 42.87 26.34
N PHE A 15 63.65 42.06 27.13
CA PHE A 15 63.44 40.60 27.23
C PHE A 15 62.07 40.27 27.83
N ASN A 16 61.58 40.97 28.84
CA ASN A 16 60.25 40.77 29.37
C ASN A 16 59.18 41.15 28.36
N ASN A 17 59.35 42.26 27.61
CA ASN A 17 58.41 42.66 26.59
C ASN A 17 58.36 41.69 25.40
N GLN A 18 59.45 40.98 25.12
CA GLN A 18 59.49 39.91 24.09
C GLN A 18 58.76 38.64 24.60
N ALA A 19 59.00 38.27 25.85
CA ALA A 19 58.34 37.12 26.49
C ALA A 19 56.81 37.34 26.60
N ASP A 20 56.39 38.56 26.99
CA ASP A 20 54.95 38.91 27.01
C ASP A 20 54.28 38.89 25.63
N LYS A 21 55.00 39.33 24.59
CA LYS A 21 54.51 39.25 23.20
C LYS A 21 54.37 37.79 22.72
N GLN A 22 55.32 36.94 23.01
CA GLN A 22 55.22 35.51 22.66
C GLN A 22 54.06 34.85 23.41
N HIS A 23 53.92 35.11 24.69
CA HIS A 23 52.78 34.55 25.45
C HIS A 23 51.42 35.06 24.97
N LEU A 24 51.33 36.33 24.57
CA LEU A 24 50.09 36.90 23.98
C LEU A 24 49.76 36.23 22.64
N GLN A 25 50.78 35.97 21.82
CA GLN A 25 50.60 35.25 20.55
C GLN A 25 50.14 33.81 20.75
N GLU A 26 50.75 33.06 21.68
CA GLU A 26 50.35 31.69 22.05
C GLU A 26 48.87 31.66 22.54
N LEU A 27 48.47 32.65 23.38
CA LEU A 27 47.09 32.76 23.82
C LEU A 27 46.12 33.08 22.71
N GLN A 28 46.52 33.91 21.73
CA GLN A 28 45.70 34.22 20.56
C GLN A 28 45.52 33.00 19.65
N GLU A 29 46.60 32.27 19.41
CA GLU A 29 46.56 31.00 18.63
C GLU A 29 45.72 29.93 19.34
N ALA A 30 45.84 29.75 20.63
CA ALA A 30 45.03 28.84 21.43
C ALA A 30 43.54 29.23 21.38
N ASN A 31 43.21 30.52 21.47
CA ASN A 31 41.85 31.02 21.42
C ASN A 31 41.25 30.84 20.02
N ALA A 32 42.01 31.09 18.95
CA ALA A 32 41.59 30.84 17.58
C ALA A 32 41.27 29.37 17.32
N LEU A 33 42.14 28.46 17.81
CA LEU A 33 41.92 27.01 17.69
C LEU A 33 40.67 26.60 18.47
N GLN A 34 40.47 27.13 19.66
CA GLN A 34 39.28 26.85 20.48
C GLN A 34 37.98 27.34 19.82
N GLN A 35 37.99 28.50 19.19
CA GLN A 35 36.86 29.03 18.42
C GLN A 35 36.57 28.16 17.19
N GLN A 36 37.59 27.69 16.50
CA GLN A 36 37.44 26.76 15.37
C GLN A 36 36.79 25.45 15.80
N GLN A 37 37.23 24.85 16.91
CA GLN A 37 36.67 23.62 17.46
C GLN A 37 35.22 23.81 17.89
N LEU A 38 34.87 24.93 18.53
CA LEU A 38 33.47 25.25 18.86
C LEU A 38 32.59 25.40 17.64
N SER A 39 33.09 26.05 16.58
CA SER A 39 32.34 26.16 15.30
C SER A 39 32.11 24.80 14.63
N GLU A 40 33.07 23.89 14.70
CA GLU A 40 32.89 22.50 14.20
C GLU A 40 31.83 21.73 15.01
N LEU A 41 31.86 21.85 16.33
CA LEU A 41 30.87 21.23 17.21
C LEU A 41 29.45 21.77 16.97
N ASP A 42 29.31 23.09 16.76
CA ASP A 42 28.04 23.71 16.46
C ASP A 42 27.46 23.21 15.10
N LYS A 43 28.31 23.08 14.08
CA LYS A 43 27.89 22.51 12.79
C LYS A 43 27.42 21.07 12.94
N LYS A 44 28.14 20.25 13.72
CA LYS A 44 27.72 18.85 13.96
C LYS A 44 26.42 18.78 14.75
N ALA A 45 26.24 19.61 15.76
CA ALA A 45 25.02 19.66 16.53
C ALA A 45 23.79 20.05 15.67
N ASN A 46 23.97 21.00 14.75
CA ASN A 46 22.92 21.39 13.80
C ASN A 46 22.59 20.30 12.80
N SER A 47 23.59 19.60 12.23
CA SER A 47 23.37 18.42 11.38
C SER A 47 22.59 17.34 12.09
N LEU A 48 22.96 17.03 13.32
CA LEU A 48 22.27 16.03 14.15
C LEU A 48 20.81 16.38 14.43
N LYS A 49 20.51 17.67 14.58
CA LYS A 49 19.15 18.18 14.73
C LYS A 49 18.33 17.94 13.45
N GLU A 50 18.92 18.23 12.28
CA GLU A 50 18.26 17.99 11.00
C GLU A 50 17.96 16.48 10.78
N ASP A 51 18.90 15.61 11.11
CA ASP A 51 18.72 14.16 11.03
C ASP A 51 17.59 13.68 11.98
N MET A 52 17.49 14.27 13.18
CA MET A 52 16.42 13.95 14.12
C MET A 52 15.06 14.39 13.62
N ASP A 53 14.96 15.54 12.96
CA ASP A 53 13.73 16.02 12.33
C ASP A 53 13.31 15.12 11.15
N GLN A 54 14.27 14.64 10.36
CA GLN A 54 14.00 13.65 9.30
C GLN A 54 13.50 12.32 9.88
N LEU A 55 14.09 11.85 10.96
CA LEU A 55 13.67 10.62 11.64
C LEU A 55 12.23 10.72 12.17
N ASN A 56 11.87 11.83 12.77
CA ASN A 56 10.52 12.10 13.24
C ASN A 56 9.51 12.14 12.07
N ASN A 57 9.87 12.74 10.95
CA ASN A 57 9.03 12.78 9.75
C ASN A 57 8.80 11.38 9.18
N LEU A 58 9.86 10.56 9.07
CA LEU A 58 9.77 9.17 8.61
C LEU A 58 8.93 8.32 9.55
N GLU A 59 9.05 8.51 10.86
CA GLU A 59 8.22 7.82 11.85
C GLU A 59 6.74 8.14 11.66
N ASN A 60 6.39 9.42 11.47
CA ASN A 60 5.02 9.85 11.22
C ASN A 60 4.47 9.27 9.90
N GLU A 61 5.26 9.24 8.83
CA GLU A 61 4.85 8.62 7.58
C GLU A 61 4.62 7.11 7.73
N LEU A 62 5.47 6.41 8.48
CA LEU A 62 5.32 4.98 8.77
C LEU A 62 4.06 4.72 9.60
N LYS A 63 3.74 5.56 10.58
CA LYS A 63 2.48 5.50 11.35
C LYS A 63 1.26 5.62 10.42
N GLN A 64 1.27 6.58 9.50
CA GLN A 64 0.19 6.76 8.54
C GLN A 64 0.04 5.58 7.57
N LEU A 65 1.16 5.04 7.08
CA LEU A 65 1.17 3.91 6.13
C LEU A 65 0.74 2.59 6.78
N SER A 66 1.12 2.36 8.03
CA SER A 66 0.81 1.12 8.76
C SER A 66 -0.62 1.10 9.30
N GLY A 67 -1.25 2.26 9.52
CA GLY A 67 -2.53 2.38 10.21
C GLY A 67 -2.48 1.91 11.67
N ILE A 68 -1.28 1.74 12.22
CA ILE A 68 -1.04 1.33 13.61
C ILE A 68 -0.61 2.58 14.37
N GLU A 69 -1.30 2.91 15.44
CA GLU A 69 -0.75 3.80 16.45
C GLU A 69 0.41 3.05 17.13
N LEU A 70 1.63 3.30 16.65
CA LEU A 70 2.81 2.88 17.39
C LEU A 70 2.78 3.61 18.74
N PRO A 71 3.06 2.94 19.86
CA PRO A 71 3.16 3.62 21.12
C PRO A 71 4.14 4.78 20.94
N GLU A 72 3.76 5.96 21.40
CA GLU A 72 4.65 7.12 21.41
C GLU A 72 5.98 6.64 21.99
N GLY A 73 7.01 6.61 21.13
CA GLY A 73 8.35 6.29 21.57
C GLY A 73 8.64 7.24 22.71
N ASN A 74 8.96 6.69 23.86
CA ASN A 74 9.37 7.44 25.03
C ASN A 74 10.36 8.50 24.54
N ASN A 75 9.87 9.72 24.36
CA ASN A 75 10.70 10.86 24.02
C ASN A 75 11.73 10.93 25.11
N GLY A 76 12.93 10.50 24.75
CA GLY A 76 14.15 10.50 25.52
C GLY A 76 13.92 10.46 27.03
N ASP A 77 14.35 9.39 27.67
CA ASP A 77 14.80 9.56 29.03
C ASP A 77 15.62 10.85 29.03
N SER A 78 14.96 11.93 29.41
CA SER A 78 15.65 13.09 29.91
C SER A 78 16.54 12.49 30.97
N VAL A 79 17.84 12.41 30.67
CA VAL A 79 18.83 12.03 31.64
C VAL A 79 18.60 12.99 32.80
N ASN A 80 17.81 12.53 33.74
CA ASN A 80 17.53 13.24 34.96
C ASN A 80 18.86 13.21 35.71
N LEU A 81 19.64 14.25 35.50
CA LEU A 81 20.81 14.55 36.32
C LEU A 81 20.30 14.96 37.70
N GLU A 82 19.58 14.05 38.38
CA GLU A 82 19.40 14.16 39.80
C GLU A 82 20.79 14.03 40.43
N GLN A 83 21.33 15.17 40.80
CA GLN A 83 22.46 15.32 41.67
C GLN A 83 22.12 14.66 43.02
N ASN A 84 22.25 13.34 43.12
CA ASN A 84 22.42 12.71 44.43
C ASN A 84 23.86 12.99 44.87
N GLY A 85 23.99 14.01 45.73
CA GLY A 85 25.23 14.39 46.38
C GLY A 85 25.75 13.29 47.31
N GLN A 86 26.44 12.31 46.74
CA GLN A 86 27.37 11.43 47.46
C GLN A 86 28.73 11.60 46.82
N GLY A 87 29.71 12.11 47.62
CA GLY A 87 31.05 12.43 47.20
C GLY A 87 31.81 11.26 46.58
N GLY A 88 31.69 11.21 45.23
CA GLY A 88 32.56 10.46 44.36
C GLY A 88 33.64 11.36 43.75
N PRO A 89 34.67 10.81 43.12
CA PRO A 89 35.68 11.62 42.44
C PRO A 89 35.01 12.58 41.49
N TYR A 90 35.42 13.85 41.47
CA TYR A 90 34.89 14.91 40.61
C TYR A 90 34.70 14.39 39.17
N PRO A 91 33.51 14.54 38.56
CA PRO A 91 33.35 14.19 37.16
C PRO A 91 34.39 15.00 36.40
N GLN A 92 35.24 14.29 35.64
CA GLN A 92 36.20 14.97 34.77
C GLN A 92 35.40 15.85 33.84
N THR A 93 35.72 17.12 33.78
CA THR A 93 35.11 18.02 32.77
C THR A 93 35.32 17.39 31.42
N PRO A 94 34.25 17.18 30.61
CA PRO A 94 34.37 16.56 29.31
C PRO A 94 35.36 17.37 28.47
N THR A 95 36.37 16.73 27.95
CA THR A 95 37.30 17.36 27.02
C THR A 95 36.57 17.53 25.68
N ILE A 96 36.92 18.55 24.89
CA ILE A 96 36.38 18.78 23.55
C ILE A 96 36.46 17.50 22.71
N GLU A 97 37.54 16.74 22.87
CA GLU A 97 37.73 15.45 22.17
C GLU A 97 36.70 14.40 22.56
N ASN A 98 36.35 14.27 23.83
CA ASN A 98 35.33 13.35 24.29
C ASN A 98 33.94 13.73 23.77
N VAL A 99 33.62 15.01 23.72
CA VAL A 99 32.36 15.52 23.14
C VAL A 99 32.30 15.21 21.63
N ARG A 100 33.40 15.42 20.91
CA ARG A 100 33.50 15.10 19.49
C ARG A 100 33.26 13.62 19.20
N LEU A 101 33.94 12.73 19.91
CA LEU A 101 33.76 11.27 19.79
C LEU A 101 32.31 10.84 20.06
N THR A 102 31.69 11.45 21.09
CA THR A 102 30.29 11.17 21.41
C THR A 102 29.36 11.62 20.27
N LEU A 103 29.55 12.82 19.73
CA LEU A 103 28.79 13.32 18.59
C LEU A 103 28.97 12.45 17.34
N ASP A 104 30.18 12.04 17.00
CA ASP A 104 30.46 11.13 15.88
C ASP A 104 29.74 9.78 16.05
N THR A 105 29.69 9.25 17.27
CA THR A 105 28.99 8.00 17.56
C THR A 105 27.48 8.16 17.41
N VAL A 106 26.90 9.26 17.88
CA VAL A 106 25.48 9.57 17.75
C VAL A 106 25.09 9.77 16.29
N GLU A 107 25.89 10.55 15.53
CA GLU A 107 25.70 10.76 14.09
C GLU A 107 25.68 9.44 13.32
N ASN A 108 26.65 8.57 13.53
CA ASN A 108 26.70 7.25 12.89
C ASN A 108 25.49 6.38 13.27
N THR A 109 25.06 6.43 14.53
CA THR A 109 23.88 5.68 14.98
C THR A 109 22.60 6.20 14.35
N MET A 110 22.45 7.52 14.24
CA MET A 110 21.30 8.16 13.59
C MET A 110 21.23 7.84 12.11
N ASN A 111 22.34 7.98 11.39
CA ASN A 111 22.41 7.63 9.97
C ASN A 111 22.02 6.16 9.73
N GLY A 112 22.46 5.25 10.59
CA GLY A 112 22.05 3.85 10.56
C GLY A 112 20.54 3.67 10.75
N LYS A 113 19.93 4.40 11.69
CA LYS A 113 18.48 4.37 11.93
C LYS A 113 17.69 4.96 10.78
N LEU A 114 18.11 6.09 10.21
CA LEU A 114 17.49 6.71 9.04
C LEU A 114 17.44 5.76 7.85
N ASN A 115 18.57 5.15 7.51
CA ASN A 115 18.65 4.17 6.42
C ASN A 115 17.71 2.97 6.64
N ASN A 116 17.67 2.43 7.86
CA ASN A 116 16.78 1.33 8.21
C ASN A 116 15.30 1.71 8.09
N MET A 117 14.94 2.93 8.50
CA MET A 117 13.56 3.41 8.42
C MET A 117 13.13 3.68 6.97
N GLU A 118 14.01 4.22 6.14
CA GLU A 118 13.73 4.39 4.70
C GLU A 118 13.54 3.04 3.99
N GLU A 119 14.37 2.06 4.30
CA GLU A 119 14.20 0.71 3.78
C GLU A 119 12.87 0.09 4.22
N LEU A 120 12.51 0.24 5.50
CA LEU A 120 11.24 -0.23 6.03
C LEU A 120 10.04 0.45 5.34
N LYS A 121 10.09 1.76 5.14
CA LYS A 121 9.10 2.53 4.39
C LYS A 121 8.91 1.97 2.99
N LYS A 122 10.00 1.74 2.26
CA LYS A 122 9.98 1.17 0.90
C LYS A 122 9.35 -0.23 0.88
N ARG A 123 9.72 -1.10 1.83
CA ARG A 123 9.15 -2.45 1.95
C ARG A 123 7.65 -2.40 2.24
N LEU A 124 7.22 -1.51 3.14
CA LEU A 124 5.81 -1.34 3.49
C LEU A 124 4.99 -0.81 2.31
N GLN A 125 5.48 0.19 1.60
CA GLN A 125 4.84 0.72 0.39
C GLN A 125 4.66 -0.37 -0.68
N THR A 126 5.69 -1.19 -0.89
CA THR A 126 5.63 -2.32 -1.84
C THR A 126 4.59 -3.35 -1.42
N ALA A 127 4.54 -3.70 -0.13
CA ALA A 127 3.56 -4.65 0.40
C ALA A 127 2.12 -4.13 0.26
N ILE A 128 1.88 -2.84 0.55
CA ILE A 128 0.58 -2.20 0.37
C ILE A 128 0.16 -2.20 -1.11
N MET A 129 1.07 -1.89 -2.02
CA MET A 129 0.80 -1.93 -3.46
C MET A 129 0.42 -3.34 -3.92
N MET A 130 1.19 -4.36 -3.53
CA MET A 130 0.90 -5.76 -3.85
C MET A 130 -0.46 -6.19 -3.30
N LYS A 131 -0.78 -5.84 -2.05
CA LYS A 131 -2.08 -6.15 -1.45
C LYS A 131 -3.24 -5.47 -2.20
N ARG A 132 -3.09 -4.19 -2.57
CA ARG A 132 -4.09 -3.47 -3.37
C ARG A 132 -4.32 -4.13 -4.73
N GLN A 133 -3.25 -4.55 -5.39
CA GLN A 133 -3.33 -5.27 -6.67
C GLN A 133 -4.03 -6.62 -6.52
N GLN A 134 -3.71 -7.41 -5.48
CA GLN A 134 -4.40 -8.66 -5.19
C GLN A 134 -5.90 -8.45 -4.94
N VAL A 135 -6.27 -7.44 -4.16
CA VAL A 135 -7.68 -7.11 -3.90
C VAL A 135 -8.38 -6.68 -5.19
N ALA A 136 -7.74 -5.88 -6.04
CA ALA A 136 -8.30 -5.46 -7.32
C ALA A 136 -8.54 -6.65 -8.25
N ILE A 137 -7.59 -7.58 -8.37
CA ILE A 137 -7.71 -8.83 -9.15
C ILE A 137 -8.83 -9.71 -8.58
N ALA A 138 -8.89 -9.88 -7.25
CA ALA A 138 -9.93 -10.67 -6.60
C ALA A 138 -11.33 -10.06 -6.86
N ASN A 139 -11.48 -8.74 -6.73
CA ASN A 139 -12.72 -8.05 -6.99
C ASN A 139 -13.14 -8.17 -8.47
N GLN A 140 -12.19 -8.07 -9.39
CA GLN A 140 -12.45 -8.29 -10.82
C GLN A 140 -12.92 -9.72 -11.08
N THR A 141 -12.26 -10.72 -10.49
CA THR A 141 -12.64 -12.14 -10.63
C THR A 141 -14.04 -12.40 -10.09
N ILE A 142 -14.39 -11.83 -8.92
CA ILE A 142 -15.75 -11.94 -8.35
C ILE A 142 -16.77 -11.28 -9.27
N SER A 143 -16.46 -10.16 -9.90
CA SER A 143 -17.35 -9.42 -10.77
C SER A 143 -17.68 -10.18 -12.06
N ILE A 144 -16.71 -10.91 -12.63
CA ILE A 144 -16.87 -11.66 -13.88
C ILE A 144 -17.32 -13.11 -13.68
N THR A 145 -17.35 -13.62 -12.45
CA THR A 145 -17.84 -14.97 -12.17
C THR A 145 -19.36 -14.94 -11.95
N PRO A 146 -20.15 -15.73 -12.68
CA PRO A 146 -21.58 -15.85 -12.44
C PRO A 146 -21.84 -16.22 -10.98
N SER A 147 -22.74 -15.52 -10.28
CA SER A 147 -22.91 -15.70 -8.84
C SER A 147 -24.31 -15.36 -8.32
N ILE A 148 -25.27 -15.12 -9.21
CA ILE A 148 -26.68 -14.87 -8.86
C ILE A 148 -27.61 -15.67 -9.76
N TRP A 149 -28.85 -15.85 -9.33
CA TRP A 149 -29.90 -16.42 -10.15
C TRP A 149 -30.23 -15.51 -11.35
N PRO A 150 -30.34 -16.05 -12.58
CA PRO A 150 -30.64 -15.26 -13.79
C PRO A 150 -32.08 -14.73 -13.77
N ALA A 151 -33.00 -15.42 -13.08
CA ALA A 151 -34.39 -14.99 -12.92
C ALA A 151 -34.96 -15.58 -11.62
N LYS A 152 -36.04 -14.98 -11.14
CA LYS A 152 -36.89 -15.62 -10.12
C LYS A 152 -37.65 -16.77 -10.77
N GLY A 153 -37.84 -17.88 -10.03
CA GLY A 153 -38.57 -19.02 -10.52
C GLY A 153 -38.20 -20.33 -9.85
N VAL A 154 -38.70 -21.43 -10.39
CA VAL A 154 -38.39 -22.79 -9.96
C VAL A 154 -37.62 -23.50 -11.06
N VAL A 155 -36.62 -24.30 -10.69
CA VAL A 155 -35.92 -25.16 -11.66
C VAL A 155 -36.91 -26.21 -12.18
N SER A 156 -37.28 -26.09 -13.44
CA SER A 156 -38.19 -27.03 -14.13
C SER A 156 -37.44 -28.16 -14.83
N SER A 157 -36.18 -27.93 -15.19
CA SER A 157 -35.33 -28.98 -15.78
C SER A 157 -33.87 -28.75 -15.39
N PRO A 158 -33.18 -29.71 -14.75
CA PRO A 158 -31.78 -29.57 -14.36
C PRO A 158 -30.84 -29.80 -15.56
N TYR A 159 -29.57 -29.42 -15.34
CA TYR A 159 -28.45 -29.76 -16.22
C TYR A 159 -28.19 -31.28 -16.26
N GLY A 160 -27.79 -31.78 -17.39
CA GLY A 160 -27.34 -33.16 -17.54
C GLY A 160 -28.23 -34.05 -18.40
N LEU A 161 -28.09 -35.35 -18.25
CA LEU A 161 -28.84 -36.34 -19.04
C LEU A 161 -30.33 -36.34 -18.69
N ARG A 162 -31.18 -36.32 -19.74
CA ARG A 162 -32.64 -36.40 -19.66
C ARG A 162 -33.17 -37.68 -20.31
N TRP A 163 -34.38 -38.10 -19.96
CA TRP A 163 -35.13 -39.19 -20.53
C TRP A 163 -34.31 -40.50 -20.69
N GLY A 164 -33.68 -40.91 -19.60
CA GLY A 164 -32.91 -42.15 -19.62
C GLY A 164 -31.59 -42.11 -20.41
N GLY A 165 -31.08 -40.88 -20.70
CA GLY A 165 -29.80 -40.67 -21.39
C GLY A 165 -29.93 -40.41 -22.89
N SER A 166 -31.17 -40.28 -23.40
CA SER A 166 -31.41 -39.98 -24.82
C SER A 166 -31.19 -38.54 -25.23
N ASP A 167 -31.12 -37.60 -24.26
CA ASP A 167 -30.89 -36.17 -24.49
C ASP A 167 -29.97 -35.63 -23.40
N PHE A 168 -29.17 -34.61 -23.76
CA PHE A 168 -28.28 -33.91 -22.82
C PHE A 168 -28.67 -32.42 -22.76
N HIS A 169 -29.05 -31.98 -21.56
CA HIS A 169 -29.41 -30.58 -21.30
C HIS A 169 -28.18 -29.77 -20.92
N PRO A 170 -27.71 -28.81 -21.74
CA PRO A 170 -26.45 -28.07 -21.49
C PRO A 170 -26.60 -26.92 -20.47
N GLY A 171 -27.79 -26.76 -19.89
CA GLY A 171 -28.08 -25.71 -18.90
C GLY A 171 -29.11 -26.13 -17.87
N ILE A 172 -29.72 -25.16 -17.24
CA ILE A 172 -30.90 -25.35 -16.40
C ILE A 172 -32.06 -24.51 -16.93
N ASP A 173 -33.27 -25.04 -16.81
CA ASP A 173 -34.50 -24.30 -17.14
C ASP A 173 -35.12 -23.79 -15.84
N ILE A 174 -35.39 -22.49 -15.79
CA ILE A 174 -36.00 -21.81 -14.64
C ILE A 174 -37.35 -21.25 -15.12
N ALA A 175 -38.42 -21.85 -14.64
CA ALA A 175 -39.78 -21.49 -15.02
C ALA A 175 -40.39 -20.42 -14.11
N ASN A 176 -41.06 -19.45 -14.70
CA ASN A 176 -41.89 -18.45 -14.05
C ASN A 176 -42.82 -17.81 -15.09
N ASP A 177 -43.64 -16.84 -14.71
CA ASP A 177 -44.55 -16.12 -15.58
C ASP A 177 -43.83 -15.44 -16.75
N MET A 178 -44.49 -15.40 -17.89
CA MET A 178 -44.02 -14.65 -19.05
C MET A 178 -43.80 -13.17 -18.69
N GLY A 179 -42.66 -12.60 -19.12
CA GLY A 179 -42.31 -11.22 -18.77
C GLY A 179 -41.51 -11.10 -17.46
N THR A 180 -41.22 -12.20 -16.75
CA THR A 180 -40.31 -12.18 -15.61
C THR A 180 -38.94 -11.65 -16.04
N PRO A 181 -38.32 -10.68 -15.33
CA PRO A 181 -37.02 -10.12 -15.69
C PRO A 181 -35.91 -11.17 -15.63
N ILE A 182 -35.11 -11.24 -16.71
CA ILE A 182 -33.89 -12.03 -16.82
C ILE A 182 -32.72 -11.07 -16.63
N ARG A 183 -31.77 -11.46 -15.77
CA ARG A 183 -30.64 -10.63 -15.34
C ARG A 183 -29.31 -11.27 -15.70
N ALA A 184 -28.32 -10.43 -16.03
CA ALA A 184 -26.93 -10.85 -16.15
C ALA A 184 -26.40 -11.39 -14.81
N THR A 185 -25.84 -12.59 -14.82
CA THR A 185 -25.37 -13.26 -13.59
C THR A 185 -23.98 -12.83 -13.15
N ALA A 186 -23.23 -12.11 -14.03
CA ALA A 186 -21.95 -11.47 -13.78
C ALA A 186 -21.77 -10.24 -14.67
N ASP A 187 -20.73 -9.43 -14.43
CA ASP A 187 -20.31 -8.36 -15.32
C ASP A 187 -19.77 -8.95 -16.63
N GLY A 188 -19.98 -8.28 -17.75
CA GLY A 188 -19.44 -8.75 -19.03
C GLY A 188 -19.84 -7.89 -20.22
N VAL A 189 -19.57 -8.42 -21.40
CA VAL A 189 -19.94 -7.81 -22.69
C VAL A 189 -20.90 -8.75 -23.43
N VAL A 190 -22.01 -8.24 -23.87
CA VAL A 190 -22.97 -9.00 -24.67
C VAL A 190 -22.33 -9.39 -26.00
N SER A 191 -22.16 -10.68 -26.25
CA SER A 191 -21.58 -11.21 -27.48
C SER A 191 -22.67 -11.50 -28.54
N ILE A 192 -23.85 -11.94 -28.10
CA ILE A 192 -25.01 -12.19 -28.96
C ILE A 192 -26.26 -11.63 -28.28
N ALA A 193 -27.16 -10.99 -29.06
CA ALA A 193 -28.47 -10.56 -28.60
C ALA A 193 -29.46 -10.63 -29.77
N GLY A 194 -30.52 -11.40 -29.61
CA GLY A 194 -31.59 -11.54 -30.62
C GLY A 194 -31.96 -12.98 -30.94
N TRP A 195 -32.54 -13.19 -32.13
CA TRP A 195 -33.07 -14.49 -32.56
C TRP A 195 -31.96 -15.48 -32.90
N ASN A 196 -32.07 -16.70 -32.37
CA ASN A 196 -31.24 -17.86 -32.70
C ASN A 196 -32.11 -19.00 -33.26
N SER A 197 -31.80 -19.49 -34.47
CA SER A 197 -32.51 -20.57 -35.15
C SER A 197 -32.15 -21.97 -34.61
N GLY A 198 -31.13 -22.09 -33.76
CA GLY A 198 -30.68 -23.36 -33.17
C GLY A 198 -31.52 -23.86 -31.98
N GLY A 199 -32.73 -23.30 -31.83
CA GLY A 199 -33.68 -23.73 -30.80
C GLY A 199 -33.82 -22.78 -29.62
N TYR A 200 -32.87 -21.88 -29.38
CA TYR A 200 -32.88 -20.97 -28.23
C TYR A 200 -33.90 -19.81 -28.36
N GLY A 201 -34.45 -19.57 -29.59
CA GLY A 201 -35.35 -18.43 -29.82
C GLY A 201 -34.66 -17.09 -29.64
N ASN A 202 -35.30 -16.12 -28.99
CA ASN A 202 -34.62 -14.91 -28.57
C ASN A 202 -33.67 -15.20 -27.41
N MET A 203 -32.38 -14.87 -27.60
CA MET A 203 -31.34 -15.19 -26.62
C MET A 203 -30.36 -14.04 -26.40
N VAL A 204 -29.66 -14.13 -25.32
CA VAL A 204 -28.51 -13.29 -24.99
C VAL A 204 -27.35 -14.20 -24.60
N ASP A 205 -26.16 -13.95 -25.16
CA ASP A 205 -24.90 -14.49 -24.70
C ASP A 205 -24.06 -13.36 -24.13
N ILE A 206 -23.45 -13.58 -22.98
CA ILE A 206 -22.55 -12.61 -22.32
C ILE A 206 -21.19 -13.24 -22.14
N ASP A 207 -20.15 -12.60 -22.67
CA ASP A 207 -18.76 -12.91 -22.41
C ASP A 207 -18.30 -12.16 -21.15
N HIS A 208 -17.90 -12.91 -20.14
CA HIS A 208 -17.41 -12.38 -18.88
C HIS A 208 -15.88 -12.26 -18.83
N GLY A 209 -15.17 -12.69 -19.88
CA GLY A 209 -13.74 -12.80 -19.93
C GLY A 209 -13.23 -14.12 -19.32
N ASN A 210 -11.91 -14.34 -19.42
CA ASN A 210 -11.23 -15.57 -18.92
C ASN A 210 -11.86 -16.89 -19.37
N GLY A 211 -12.51 -16.90 -20.55
CA GLY A 211 -13.20 -18.09 -21.09
C GLY A 211 -14.54 -18.40 -20.44
N VAL A 212 -15.07 -17.54 -19.60
CA VAL A 212 -16.40 -17.67 -18.97
C VAL A 212 -17.44 -16.94 -19.80
N MET A 213 -18.51 -17.66 -20.15
CA MET A 213 -19.66 -17.14 -20.87
C MET A 213 -20.96 -17.62 -20.24
N THR A 214 -22.02 -16.83 -20.29
CA THR A 214 -23.37 -17.26 -19.93
C THR A 214 -24.34 -17.06 -21.08
N ARG A 215 -25.30 -17.96 -21.19
CA ARG A 215 -26.37 -17.95 -22.19
C ARG A 215 -27.74 -17.92 -21.54
N TYR A 216 -28.62 -17.11 -22.09
CA TYR A 216 -30.01 -16.93 -21.65
C TYR A 216 -30.94 -17.11 -22.86
N GLY A 217 -31.68 -18.23 -22.93
CA GLY A 217 -32.56 -18.56 -24.04
C GLY A 217 -34.05 -18.32 -23.74
N HIS A 218 -34.86 -18.48 -24.77
CA HIS A 218 -36.33 -18.47 -24.78
C HIS A 218 -36.98 -17.15 -24.36
N ALA A 219 -36.23 -16.02 -24.43
CA ALA A 219 -36.74 -14.71 -24.05
C ALA A 219 -37.94 -14.27 -24.96
N SER A 220 -38.91 -13.60 -24.36
CA SER A 220 -39.95 -12.92 -25.12
C SER A 220 -39.38 -11.65 -25.80
N TYR A 221 -38.53 -10.93 -25.09
CA TYR A 221 -37.96 -9.68 -25.56
C TYR A 221 -36.55 -9.49 -24.95
N VAL A 222 -35.61 -9.01 -25.76
CA VAL A 222 -34.21 -8.70 -25.38
C VAL A 222 -34.08 -7.19 -25.33
N VAL A 223 -33.47 -6.66 -24.24
CA VAL A 223 -33.33 -5.21 -23.98
C VAL A 223 -31.89 -4.72 -24.09
N VAL A 224 -30.97 -5.57 -24.53
CA VAL A 224 -29.54 -5.27 -24.72
C VAL A 224 -29.14 -5.56 -26.16
N SER A 225 -27.98 -5.05 -26.58
CA SER A 225 -27.43 -5.23 -27.92
C SER A 225 -26.03 -5.83 -27.87
N ALA A 226 -25.62 -6.56 -28.90
CA ALA A 226 -24.26 -7.04 -29.04
C ALA A 226 -23.24 -5.89 -28.94
N GLY A 227 -22.16 -6.12 -28.21
CA GLY A 227 -21.12 -5.10 -27.84
C GLY A 227 -21.44 -4.28 -26.59
N GLN A 228 -22.65 -4.36 -26.04
CA GLN A 228 -23.04 -3.63 -24.87
C GLN A 228 -22.36 -4.22 -23.60
N GLN A 229 -21.77 -3.36 -22.76
CA GLN A 229 -21.33 -3.73 -21.43
C GLN A 229 -22.52 -3.84 -20.48
N VAL A 230 -22.54 -4.90 -19.68
CA VAL A 230 -23.60 -5.15 -18.70
C VAL A 230 -22.96 -5.43 -17.32
N LYS A 231 -23.73 -5.09 -16.28
CA LYS A 231 -23.35 -5.35 -14.89
C LYS A 231 -24.15 -6.51 -14.32
N ARG A 232 -23.56 -7.24 -13.39
CA ARG A 232 -24.26 -8.27 -12.61
C ARG A 232 -25.57 -7.71 -12.04
N GLY A 233 -26.68 -8.44 -12.22
CA GLY A 233 -28.01 -8.01 -11.79
C GLY A 233 -28.74 -7.08 -12.76
N GLN A 234 -28.09 -6.59 -13.81
CA GLN A 234 -28.73 -5.77 -14.84
C GLN A 234 -29.76 -6.60 -15.62
N ILE A 235 -30.97 -6.05 -15.87
CA ILE A 235 -31.96 -6.68 -16.73
C ILE A 235 -31.44 -6.68 -18.15
N ILE A 236 -31.44 -7.87 -18.80
CA ILE A 236 -30.96 -8.08 -20.17
C ILE A 236 -32.07 -8.58 -21.12
N ALA A 237 -33.09 -9.22 -20.54
CA ALA A 237 -34.25 -9.75 -21.32
C ALA A 237 -35.45 -9.96 -20.38
N TYR A 238 -36.54 -10.37 -20.97
CA TYR A 238 -37.73 -10.81 -20.24
C TYR A 238 -38.09 -12.24 -20.66
N MET A 239 -38.52 -13.04 -19.70
CA MET A 239 -38.88 -14.44 -19.87
C MET A 239 -39.98 -14.61 -20.91
N GLY A 240 -39.85 -15.62 -21.74
CA GLY A 240 -40.78 -15.98 -22.77
C GLY A 240 -40.86 -17.48 -22.97
N SER A 241 -41.32 -17.87 -24.17
CA SER A 241 -41.38 -19.27 -24.62
C SER A 241 -41.06 -19.31 -26.12
N THR A 242 -40.07 -18.53 -26.56
CA THR A 242 -39.64 -18.48 -27.96
C THR A 242 -38.68 -19.62 -28.31
N GLY A 243 -38.63 -20.00 -29.58
CA GLY A 243 -37.79 -21.12 -30.03
C GLY A 243 -38.38 -22.48 -29.67
N PHE A 244 -37.51 -23.44 -29.29
CA PHE A 244 -37.94 -24.78 -28.91
C PHE A 244 -38.25 -24.84 -27.40
N SER A 245 -39.47 -24.45 -27.03
CA SER A 245 -39.91 -24.31 -25.65
C SER A 245 -41.36 -24.77 -25.49
N THR A 246 -41.67 -25.42 -24.38
CA THR A 246 -43.00 -25.95 -24.04
C THR A 246 -43.81 -25.02 -23.12
N GLY A 247 -43.19 -23.98 -22.58
CA GLY A 247 -43.83 -23.01 -21.67
C GLY A 247 -42.86 -21.94 -21.23
N PRO A 248 -43.32 -20.88 -20.54
CA PRO A 248 -42.44 -19.78 -20.14
C PRO A 248 -41.36 -20.21 -19.16
N HIS A 249 -40.11 -20.05 -19.59
CA HIS A 249 -38.90 -20.28 -18.75
C HIS A 249 -37.71 -19.54 -19.36
N VAL A 250 -36.64 -19.39 -18.59
CA VAL A 250 -35.33 -19.06 -19.11
C VAL A 250 -34.46 -20.33 -19.11
N HIS A 251 -33.93 -20.67 -20.27
CA HIS A 251 -32.84 -21.64 -20.39
C HIS A 251 -31.52 -20.93 -20.08
N TYR A 252 -30.81 -21.39 -19.04
CA TYR A 252 -29.58 -20.73 -18.58
C TYR A 252 -28.40 -21.68 -18.64
N GLU A 253 -27.32 -21.27 -19.34
CA GLU A 253 -26.07 -22.02 -19.40
C GLU A 253 -24.92 -21.20 -18.80
N VAL A 254 -23.99 -21.89 -18.13
CA VAL A 254 -22.63 -21.42 -17.85
C VAL A 254 -21.68 -22.21 -18.75
N ARG A 255 -20.83 -21.52 -19.47
CA ARG A 255 -19.86 -22.15 -20.37
C ARG A 255 -18.45 -21.73 -20.01
N ILE A 256 -17.56 -22.71 -19.90
CA ILE A 256 -16.13 -22.49 -19.62
C ILE A 256 -15.34 -22.97 -20.84
N ASN A 257 -14.58 -22.07 -21.45
CA ASN A 257 -13.82 -22.35 -22.67
C ASN A 257 -14.69 -22.98 -23.78
N GLY A 258 -15.94 -22.51 -23.91
CA GLY A 258 -16.90 -22.98 -24.89
C GLY A 258 -17.67 -24.22 -24.49
N GLN A 259 -17.33 -24.93 -23.42
CA GLN A 259 -18.04 -26.12 -22.95
C GLN A 259 -19.08 -25.77 -21.87
N ALA A 260 -20.29 -26.29 -22.00
CA ALA A 260 -21.33 -26.13 -20.99
C ALA A 260 -20.95 -26.91 -19.72
N VAL A 261 -21.11 -26.29 -18.58
CA VAL A 261 -20.88 -26.88 -17.25
C VAL A 261 -22.15 -26.73 -16.41
N ASP A 262 -22.27 -27.53 -15.35
CA ASP A 262 -23.44 -27.46 -14.45
C ASP A 262 -23.56 -26.06 -13.82
N PRO A 263 -24.65 -25.31 -14.14
CA PRO A 263 -24.83 -23.96 -13.62
C PRO A 263 -25.13 -23.90 -12.12
N SER A 264 -25.53 -25.02 -11.48
CA SER A 264 -25.97 -25.03 -10.07
C SER A 264 -24.87 -24.57 -9.11
N GLY A 265 -23.61 -24.80 -9.45
CA GLY A 265 -22.45 -24.32 -8.70
C GLY A 265 -22.21 -22.81 -8.74
N TYR A 266 -22.96 -22.07 -9.58
CA TYR A 266 -22.86 -20.63 -9.79
C TYR A 266 -24.09 -19.85 -9.32
N LEU A 267 -25.06 -20.53 -8.71
CA LEU A 267 -26.34 -19.94 -8.29
C LEU A 267 -26.38 -19.80 -6.78
N PHE A 268 -26.01 -18.62 -6.32
CA PHE A 268 -26.04 -18.27 -4.91
C PHE A 268 -27.18 -17.29 -4.60
N ASN A 269 -27.76 -17.43 -3.42
CA ASN A 269 -28.83 -16.52 -2.93
C ASN A 269 -28.24 -15.24 -2.32
#